data_2eeeb9138d698d649272cfe89956aeec
#
_entry.id   2eeeb9138d698d649272cfe89956aeec
#
_cell.length_a   1.000
_cell.length_b   1.000
_cell.length_c   1.000
_cell.angle_alpha   90.00
_cell.angle_beta   90.00
_cell.angle_gamma   90.00
#
_symmetry.space_group_name_H-M   'P 1'
#
loop_
_entity.id
_entity.type
_entity.pdbx_description
1 polymer ?
#
loop_
_entity_poly.entity_id
_entity_poly.type
_entity_poly.pdbx_seq_one_letter_code
_entity_poly.pdbx_strand_id
1 'polypeptide(L)'
;MIKNIILIPFLTLIACNSVANTQYNTKGVNEFIKYMENKHDFDSKELRALFDNIKEEKKLKKFFKKAPERRLTWNGCKPSEKQCINYKGLFVTEHNIKNGKSFTNDNYKILKKAEDIFGVPKEIIVAIIGIETRYGKNLGSFKTFDTLASLSVGPNKGRRANFYRTELENFLLLCRENNLDPSSIKGSYAGALGKPQFISSSYRNYAIDFDGDSYADLWSSNSDVIGSVANYLKRNGWKRDGLILTDIEIRNNKKTLDKLSKKTYKPHTKYQEYVRMNI
;
A
#
# COMPACT_ATOMS: atom_id res chain seq x y z
N MET A 1 15.21 24.32 70.39
CA MET A 1 13.87 24.28 69.81
C MET A 1 13.99 24.51 68.30
N ILE A 2 14.00 23.40 67.55
CA ILE A 2 14.15 23.42 66.10
C ILE A 2 12.76 23.12 65.54
N LYS A 3 12.18 24.12 64.82
CA LYS A 3 10.88 23.98 64.14
C LYS A 3 11.10 23.24 62.81
N ASN A 4 10.55 22.05 62.68
CA ASN A 4 10.46 21.32 61.42
C ASN A 4 9.40 21.98 60.52
N ILE A 5 9.85 22.54 59.38
CA ILE A 5 8.96 23.00 58.30
C ILE A 5 8.77 21.78 57.36
N ILE A 6 7.55 21.22 57.37
CA ILE A 6 7.13 20.19 56.43
C ILE A 6 6.77 20.91 55.12
N LEU A 7 7.60 20.73 54.08
CA LEU A 7 7.32 21.15 52.73
C LEU A 7 6.40 20.10 52.08
N ILE A 8 5.13 20.45 51.82
CA ILE A 8 4.20 19.63 51.05
C ILE A 8 4.47 19.93 49.57
N PRO A 9 4.86 18.93 48.71
CA PRO A 9 5.01 19.17 47.29
C PRO A 9 3.60 19.32 46.66
N PHE A 10 3.34 20.47 46.10
CA PHE A 10 2.16 20.73 45.28
C PHE A 10 2.30 20.01 43.97
N LEU A 11 1.68 18.82 43.89
CA LEU A 11 1.61 18.03 42.64
C LEU A 11 0.60 18.71 41.70
N THR A 12 1.08 19.57 40.83
CA THR A 12 0.25 20.14 39.75
C THR A 12 -0.04 19.03 38.75
N LEU A 13 -1.24 18.47 38.83
CA LEU A 13 -1.83 17.68 37.75
C LEU A 13 -1.97 18.59 36.51
N ILE A 14 -1.04 18.49 35.59
CA ILE A 14 -1.21 19.02 34.24
C ILE A 14 -2.26 18.12 33.56
N ALA A 15 -3.53 18.51 33.62
CA ALA A 15 -4.56 17.95 32.78
C ALA A 15 -4.20 18.27 31.31
N CYS A 16 -3.65 17.31 30.62
CA CYS A 16 -3.43 17.41 29.19
C CYS A 16 -4.81 17.35 28.52
N ASN A 17 -5.49 18.51 28.42
CA ASN A 17 -6.68 18.63 27.60
C ASN A 17 -6.25 18.43 26.15
N SER A 18 -6.41 17.21 25.62
CA SER A 18 -6.36 16.97 24.19
C SER A 18 -7.52 17.73 23.57
N VAL A 19 -7.23 18.82 22.88
CA VAL A 19 -8.23 19.55 22.08
C VAL A 19 -8.68 18.59 20.99
N ALA A 20 -9.92 18.09 21.12
CA ALA A 20 -10.51 17.18 20.15
C ALA A 20 -10.38 17.77 18.74
N ASN A 21 -9.90 17.01 17.79
CA ASN A 21 -9.74 17.48 16.41
C ASN A 21 -11.11 17.68 15.76
N THR A 22 -11.60 18.89 15.74
CA THR A 22 -12.94 19.25 15.23
C THR A 22 -13.17 18.85 13.79
N GLN A 23 -12.11 18.67 12.99
CA GLN A 23 -12.22 18.23 11.59
C GLN A 23 -12.72 16.79 11.45
N TYR A 24 -12.58 15.97 12.49
CA TYR A 24 -13.04 14.58 12.52
C TYR A 24 -14.27 14.37 13.43
N ASN A 25 -14.83 15.44 13.95
CA ASN A 25 -16.14 15.40 14.62
C ASN A 25 -17.28 15.64 13.61
N THR A 26 -17.40 14.74 12.64
CA THR A 26 -18.36 14.84 11.53
C THR A 26 -19.35 13.68 11.55
N LYS A 27 -20.51 13.89 10.90
CA LYS A 27 -21.51 12.84 10.71
C LYS A 27 -20.90 11.59 10.08
N GLY A 28 -20.03 11.73 9.06
CA GLY A 28 -19.40 10.59 8.38
C GLY A 28 -18.46 9.77 9.28
N VAL A 29 -17.74 10.42 10.20
CA VAL A 29 -16.91 9.73 11.20
C VAL A 29 -17.80 8.99 12.20
N ASN A 30 -18.85 9.63 12.71
CA ASN A 30 -19.77 9.00 13.65
C ASN A 30 -20.48 7.78 13.04
N GLU A 31 -20.91 7.88 11.78
CA GLU A 31 -21.49 6.76 11.03
C GLU A 31 -20.48 5.62 10.82
N PHE A 32 -19.20 5.94 10.58
CA PHE A 32 -18.17 4.92 10.45
C PHE A 32 -17.88 4.22 11.78
N ILE A 33 -17.76 4.96 12.89
CA ILE A 33 -17.56 4.40 14.23
C ILE A 33 -18.72 3.44 14.57
N LYS A 34 -19.97 3.91 14.41
CA LYS A 34 -21.16 3.07 14.64
C LYS A 34 -21.20 1.82 13.76
N TYR A 35 -20.75 1.94 12.50
CA TYR A 35 -20.63 0.79 11.61
C TYR A 35 -19.60 -0.23 12.10
N MET A 36 -18.41 0.23 12.55
CA MET A 36 -17.37 -0.65 13.08
C MET A 36 -17.77 -1.33 14.40
N GLU A 37 -18.47 -0.60 15.27
CA GLU A 37 -19.03 -1.13 16.50
C GLU A 37 -20.07 -2.23 16.18
N ASN A 38 -21.07 -1.93 15.36
CA ASN A 38 -22.18 -2.87 15.08
C ASN A 38 -21.78 -4.10 14.28
N LYS A 39 -20.81 -3.96 13.36
CA LYS A 39 -20.43 -5.04 12.44
C LYS A 39 -19.25 -5.85 12.94
N HIS A 40 -18.38 -5.24 13.70
CA HIS A 40 -17.08 -5.84 14.04
C HIS A 40 -16.76 -5.78 15.53
N ASP A 41 -17.70 -5.34 16.39
CA ASP A 41 -17.55 -5.26 17.84
C ASP A 41 -16.31 -4.44 18.28
N PHE A 42 -16.03 -3.32 17.60
CA PHE A 42 -15.02 -2.37 18.04
C PHE A 42 -15.57 -1.48 19.15
N ASP A 43 -14.73 -1.16 20.14
CA ASP A 43 -15.07 -0.15 21.14
C ASP A 43 -15.17 1.24 20.50
N SER A 44 -16.35 1.84 20.58
CA SER A 44 -16.62 3.16 19.97
C SER A 44 -15.82 4.29 20.61
N LYS A 45 -15.46 4.18 21.90
CA LYS A 45 -14.63 5.18 22.61
C LYS A 45 -13.18 5.10 22.15
N GLU A 46 -12.64 3.90 22.00
CA GLU A 46 -11.29 3.69 21.48
C GLU A 46 -11.17 4.19 20.04
N LEU A 47 -12.15 3.89 19.18
CA LEU A 47 -12.19 4.41 17.82
C LEU A 47 -12.28 5.94 17.83
N ARG A 48 -13.14 6.52 18.69
CA ARG A 48 -13.25 7.98 18.82
C ARG A 48 -11.90 8.58 19.19
N ALA A 49 -11.20 8.02 20.16
CA ALA A 49 -9.88 8.49 20.58
C ALA A 49 -8.85 8.45 19.42
N LEU A 50 -8.89 7.44 18.56
CA LEU A 50 -8.04 7.40 17.37
C LEU A 50 -8.31 8.59 16.42
N PHE A 51 -9.58 8.90 16.14
CA PHE A 51 -9.96 10.04 15.29
C PHE A 51 -9.60 11.39 15.92
N ASP A 52 -9.78 11.54 17.22
CA ASP A 52 -9.48 12.79 17.94
C ASP A 52 -7.97 13.08 17.99
N ASN A 53 -7.14 12.04 17.93
CA ASN A 53 -5.68 12.14 17.92
C ASN A 53 -5.05 12.28 16.53
N ILE A 54 -5.85 12.32 15.45
CA ILE A 54 -5.33 12.52 14.09
C ILE A 54 -4.63 13.88 13.99
N LYS A 55 -3.40 13.86 13.50
CA LYS A 55 -2.64 15.07 13.19
C LYS A 55 -2.81 15.42 11.72
N GLU A 56 -3.15 16.67 11.41
CA GLU A 56 -3.31 17.11 10.02
C GLU A 56 -1.99 16.93 9.25
N GLU A 57 -1.98 16.06 8.27
CA GLU A 57 -0.88 15.87 7.35
C GLU A 57 -0.98 16.87 6.18
N LYS A 58 -0.46 18.10 6.38
CA LYS A 58 -0.40 19.14 5.33
C LYS A 58 0.23 18.65 4.03
N LYS A 59 1.17 17.69 4.14
CA LYS A 59 1.83 17.06 2.99
C LYS A 59 0.86 16.22 2.15
N LEU A 60 -0.16 15.59 2.76
CA LEU A 60 -1.09 14.72 2.08
C LEU A 60 -1.83 15.43 0.93
N LYS A 61 -2.34 16.65 1.17
CA LYS A 61 -2.99 17.48 0.14
C LYS A 61 -2.08 17.74 -1.07
N LYS A 62 -0.77 17.93 -0.84
CA LYS A 62 0.20 18.19 -1.91
C LYS A 62 0.37 16.99 -2.83
N PHE A 63 0.45 15.77 -2.27
CA PHE A 63 0.59 14.55 -3.06
C PHE A 63 -0.63 14.30 -3.95
N PHE A 64 -1.86 14.48 -3.43
CA PHE A 64 -3.07 14.29 -4.24
C PHE A 64 -3.29 15.35 -5.31
N LYS A 65 -2.84 16.60 -5.10
CA LYS A 65 -2.92 17.67 -6.12
C LYS A 65 -1.93 17.46 -7.27
N LYS A 66 -0.75 16.91 -7.00
CA LYS A 66 0.35 16.74 -7.97
C LYS A 66 0.83 15.29 -7.96
N ALA A 67 -0.10 14.35 -8.16
CA ALA A 67 0.26 12.94 -8.24
C ALA A 67 1.38 12.74 -9.29
N PRO A 68 2.56 12.23 -8.90
CA PRO A 68 3.70 12.07 -9.81
C PRO A 68 3.37 11.24 -11.04
N GLU A 69 2.46 10.28 -10.87
CA GLU A 69 2.03 9.34 -11.90
C GLU A 69 1.42 10.02 -13.13
N ARG A 70 0.83 11.21 -12.96
CA ARG A 70 0.27 11.99 -14.09
C ARG A 70 1.31 12.47 -15.09
N ARG A 71 2.59 12.47 -14.70
CA ARG A 71 3.72 12.93 -15.52
C ARG A 71 4.58 11.78 -16.02
N LEU A 72 4.22 10.55 -15.68
CA LEU A 72 4.97 9.35 -16.07
C LEU A 72 4.68 9.04 -17.54
N THR A 73 5.73 8.77 -18.30
CA THR A 73 5.65 8.27 -19.67
C THR A 73 6.50 7.01 -19.78
N TRP A 74 6.02 6.02 -20.52
CA TRP A 74 6.73 4.76 -20.70
C TRP A 74 7.90 4.91 -21.70
N ASN A 75 7.64 5.61 -22.80
CA ASN A 75 8.56 5.72 -23.93
C ASN A 75 9.56 6.89 -23.81
N GLY A 76 9.70 7.45 -22.61
CA GLY A 76 10.55 8.62 -22.39
C GLY A 76 9.84 9.94 -22.69
N CYS A 77 10.55 11.03 -22.42
CA CYS A 77 10.03 12.39 -22.56
C CYS A 77 10.35 12.95 -23.95
N LYS A 78 9.38 13.59 -24.57
CA LYS A 78 9.63 14.41 -25.77
C LYS A 78 10.39 15.66 -25.37
N PRO A 79 11.28 16.19 -26.21
CA PRO A 79 12.05 17.41 -25.91
C PRO A 79 11.17 18.62 -25.53
N SER A 80 9.94 18.67 -26.02
CA SER A 80 8.93 19.71 -25.70
C SER A 80 8.24 19.53 -24.34
N GLU A 81 8.36 18.37 -23.69
CA GLU A 81 7.63 18.03 -22.47
C GLU A 81 8.49 18.28 -21.22
N LYS A 82 8.58 19.53 -20.77
CA LYS A 82 9.39 19.94 -19.60
C LYS A 82 9.00 19.25 -18.27
N GLN A 83 7.86 18.57 -18.18
CA GLN A 83 7.34 18.00 -16.94
C GLN A 83 7.11 16.47 -17.00
N CYS A 84 7.51 15.81 -18.04
CA CYS A 84 7.38 14.36 -18.13
C CYS A 84 8.51 13.65 -17.35
N ILE A 85 8.21 12.45 -16.90
CA ILE A 85 9.17 11.59 -16.20
C ILE A 85 9.25 10.28 -16.96
N ASN A 86 10.45 9.90 -17.39
CA ASN A 86 10.69 8.59 -17.99
C ASN A 86 10.55 7.51 -16.94
N TYR A 87 9.45 6.74 -16.98
CA TYR A 87 9.15 5.69 -16.01
C TYR A 87 10.24 4.59 -16.00
N LYS A 88 10.62 4.09 -17.17
CA LYS A 88 11.69 3.08 -17.29
C LYS A 88 13.00 3.57 -16.67
N GLY A 89 13.40 4.80 -16.97
CA GLY A 89 14.62 5.39 -16.45
C GLY A 89 14.64 5.63 -14.94
N LEU A 90 13.47 5.69 -14.28
CA LEU A 90 13.39 5.78 -12.82
C LEU A 90 13.73 4.47 -12.12
N PHE A 91 13.38 3.34 -12.73
CA PHE A 91 13.48 2.03 -12.09
C PHE A 91 14.60 1.17 -12.65
N VAL A 92 14.85 1.22 -13.96
CA VAL A 92 15.89 0.43 -14.63
C VAL A 92 17.19 1.23 -14.65
N THR A 93 17.84 1.34 -13.49
CA THR A 93 19.15 1.98 -13.31
C THR A 93 20.18 0.94 -12.88
N GLU A 94 21.46 1.17 -13.16
CA GLU A 94 22.55 0.29 -12.69
C GLU A 94 22.50 0.06 -11.18
N HIS A 95 22.23 1.12 -10.41
CA HIS A 95 22.09 1.06 -8.97
C HIS A 95 20.94 0.10 -8.54
N ASN A 96 19.75 0.23 -9.14
CA ASN A 96 18.62 -0.62 -8.83
C ASN A 96 18.85 -2.07 -9.26
N ILE A 97 19.49 -2.28 -10.41
CA ILE A 97 19.88 -3.62 -10.90
C ILE A 97 20.87 -4.26 -9.92
N LYS A 98 21.90 -3.54 -9.48
CA LYS A 98 22.86 -4.01 -8.47
C LYS A 98 22.18 -4.41 -7.17
N ASN A 99 21.28 -3.54 -6.65
CA ASN A 99 20.52 -3.85 -5.45
C ASN A 99 19.61 -5.08 -5.62
N GLY A 100 18.99 -5.25 -6.80
CA GLY A 100 18.19 -6.43 -7.12
C GLY A 100 19.00 -7.72 -7.12
N LYS A 101 20.20 -7.70 -7.71
CA LYS A 101 21.12 -8.83 -7.68
C LYS A 101 21.55 -9.18 -6.25
N SER A 102 21.88 -8.18 -5.41
CA SER A 102 22.19 -8.39 -4.01
C SER A 102 21.02 -9.02 -3.26
N PHE A 103 19.83 -8.43 -3.38
CA PHE A 103 18.62 -8.96 -2.75
C PHE A 103 18.32 -10.41 -3.17
N THR A 104 18.52 -10.72 -4.46
CA THR A 104 18.36 -12.08 -4.97
C THR A 104 19.35 -13.06 -4.35
N ASN A 105 20.62 -12.68 -4.26
CA ASN A 105 21.66 -13.54 -3.66
C ASN A 105 21.39 -13.79 -2.18
N ASP A 106 21.06 -12.73 -1.44
CA ASP A 106 20.82 -12.77 0.02
C ASP A 106 19.58 -13.62 0.37
N ASN A 107 18.59 -13.70 -0.55
CA ASN A 107 17.33 -14.38 -0.32
C ASN A 107 17.10 -15.58 -1.27
N TYR A 108 18.17 -16.10 -1.90
CA TYR A 108 18.05 -17.07 -3.00
C TYR A 108 17.22 -18.32 -2.63
N LYS A 109 17.46 -18.91 -1.48
CA LYS A 109 16.76 -20.12 -1.02
C LYS A 109 15.24 -19.87 -0.86
N ILE A 110 14.88 -18.74 -0.30
CA ILE A 110 13.48 -18.34 -0.06
C ILE A 110 12.78 -18.03 -1.38
N LEU A 111 13.45 -17.30 -2.27
CA LEU A 111 12.97 -16.98 -3.61
C LEU A 111 12.75 -18.25 -4.43
N LYS A 112 13.67 -19.21 -4.38
CA LYS A 112 13.54 -20.51 -5.05
C LYS A 112 12.36 -21.31 -4.49
N LYS A 113 12.21 -21.37 -3.15
CA LYS A 113 11.05 -22.00 -2.50
C LYS A 113 9.72 -21.39 -2.97
N ALA A 114 9.64 -20.05 -3.05
CA ALA A 114 8.44 -19.35 -3.51
C ALA A 114 8.15 -19.63 -5.00
N GLU A 115 9.17 -19.61 -5.86
CA GLU A 115 9.05 -19.97 -7.28
C GLU A 115 8.53 -21.40 -7.46
N ASP A 116 9.07 -22.37 -6.70
CA ASP A 116 8.66 -23.77 -6.79
C ASP A 116 7.21 -23.98 -6.31
N ILE A 117 6.79 -23.30 -5.26
CA ILE A 117 5.42 -23.43 -4.71
C ILE A 117 4.40 -22.71 -5.60
N PHE A 118 4.64 -21.43 -5.91
CA PHE A 118 3.63 -20.57 -6.53
C PHE A 118 3.75 -20.51 -8.07
N GLY A 119 4.87 -20.96 -8.64
CA GLY A 119 5.14 -20.90 -10.08
C GLY A 119 5.38 -19.48 -10.60
N VAL A 120 5.77 -18.55 -9.72
CA VAL A 120 6.11 -17.17 -10.07
C VAL A 120 7.63 -17.07 -10.15
N PRO A 121 8.23 -16.68 -11.28
CA PRO A 121 9.67 -16.52 -11.39
C PRO A 121 10.21 -15.56 -10.33
N LYS A 122 11.32 -15.95 -9.69
CA LYS A 122 11.95 -15.14 -8.65
C LYS A 122 12.31 -13.73 -9.11
N GLU A 123 12.65 -13.55 -10.37
CA GLU A 123 12.95 -12.26 -10.98
C GLU A 123 11.76 -11.31 -10.94
N ILE A 124 10.54 -11.83 -11.11
CA ILE A 124 9.30 -11.04 -11.03
C ILE A 124 9.03 -10.62 -9.60
N ILE A 125 9.20 -11.51 -8.62
CA ILE A 125 9.03 -11.20 -7.20
C ILE A 125 10.01 -10.08 -6.79
N VAL A 126 11.29 -10.26 -7.14
CA VAL A 126 12.36 -9.29 -6.86
C VAL A 126 12.09 -7.93 -7.51
N ALA A 127 11.63 -7.94 -8.78
CA ALA A 127 11.32 -6.70 -9.50
C ALA A 127 10.19 -5.92 -8.81
N ILE A 128 9.12 -6.59 -8.38
CA ILE A 128 8.01 -5.94 -7.67
C ILE A 128 8.51 -5.30 -6.37
N ILE A 129 9.22 -6.04 -5.52
CA ILE A 129 9.76 -5.52 -4.25
C ILE A 129 10.70 -4.33 -4.50
N GLY A 130 11.49 -4.40 -5.58
CA GLY A 130 12.40 -3.33 -5.99
C GLY A 130 11.68 -2.06 -6.44
N ILE A 131 10.63 -2.19 -7.25
CA ILE A 131 9.82 -1.08 -7.76
C ILE A 131 9.04 -0.42 -6.62
N GLU A 132 8.40 -1.22 -5.75
CA GLU A 132 7.52 -0.72 -4.71
C GLU A 132 8.29 0.04 -3.61
N THR A 133 9.36 -0.53 -3.08
CA THR A 133 10.04 0.04 -1.91
C THR A 133 11.55 0.09 -2.00
N ARG A 134 12.15 -0.19 -3.16
CA ARG A 134 13.60 -0.34 -3.29
C ARG A 134 14.15 -1.34 -2.27
N TYR A 135 13.53 -2.50 -2.22
CA TYR A 135 13.89 -3.59 -1.28
C TYR A 135 13.75 -3.19 0.20
N GLY A 136 12.68 -2.47 0.54
CA GLY A 136 12.38 -2.04 1.90
C GLY A 136 13.03 -0.72 2.34
N LYS A 137 13.77 -0.02 1.46
CA LYS A 137 14.38 1.29 1.79
C LYS A 137 13.37 2.43 1.90
N ASN A 138 12.19 2.30 1.30
CA ASN A 138 11.16 3.33 1.29
C ASN A 138 9.76 2.74 1.54
N LEU A 139 9.43 2.53 2.80
CA LEU A 139 8.14 1.96 3.22
C LEU A 139 7.01 3.00 3.33
N GLY A 140 7.32 4.27 3.11
CA GLY A 140 6.41 5.38 3.39
C GLY A 140 6.58 5.94 4.81
N SER A 141 6.09 7.16 5.01
CA SER A 141 6.26 7.90 6.28
C SER A 141 4.95 8.44 6.85
N PHE A 142 3.83 8.18 6.18
CA PHE A 142 2.53 8.66 6.59
C PHE A 142 1.91 7.68 7.58
N LYS A 143 1.29 8.19 8.66
CA LYS A 143 0.47 7.35 9.53
C LYS A 143 -0.71 6.80 8.73
N THR A 144 -0.81 5.48 8.66
CA THR A 144 -1.78 4.81 7.78
C THR A 144 -3.21 5.08 8.20
N PHE A 145 -3.49 5.02 9.52
CA PHE A 145 -4.82 5.38 10.04
C PHE A 145 -5.21 6.81 9.64
N ASP A 146 -4.36 7.80 9.93
CA ASP A 146 -4.62 9.21 9.63
C ASP A 146 -4.87 9.43 8.13
N THR A 147 -4.07 8.77 7.29
CA THR A 147 -4.20 8.82 5.83
C THR A 147 -5.53 8.27 5.35
N LEU A 148 -5.87 7.04 5.75
CA LEU A 148 -7.09 6.37 5.31
C LEU A 148 -8.34 7.08 5.86
N ALA A 149 -8.31 7.53 7.12
CA ALA A 149 -9.38 8.33 7.71
C ALA A 149 -9.60 9.64 6.95
N SER A 150 -8.52 10.35 6.63
CA SER A 150 -8.58 11.61 5.89
C SER A 150 -9.19 11.45 4.50
N LEU A 151 -8.85 10.38 3.79
CA LEU A 151 -9.29 10.10 2.42
C LEU A 151 -10.69 9.51 2.32
N SER A 152 -11.19 8.90 3.39
CA SER A 152 -12.50 8.22 3.43
C SER A 152 -13.61 9.08 4.01
N VAL A 153 -13.48 9.47 5.27
CA VAL A 153 -14.53 10.18 6.05
C VAL A 153 -14.11 11.60 6.45
N GLY A 154 -12.85 11.94 6.27
CA GLY A 154 -12.24 13.20 6.70
C GLY A 154 -12.18 14.27 5.60
N PRO A 155 -11.35 15.30 5.82
CA PRO A 155 -11.35 16.53 5.00
C PRO A 155 -10.80 16.34 3.57
N ASN A 156 -10.10 15.24 3.29
CA ASN A 156 -9.55 14.96 1.95
C ASN A 156 -10.33 13.88 1.20
N LYS A 157 -11.55 13.56 1.63
CA LYS A 157 -12.43 12.63 0.91
C LYS A 157 -12.69 13.11 -0.51
N GLY A 158 -12.57 12.20 -1.45
CA GLY A 158 -12.78 12.48 -2.87
C GLY A 158 -13.57 11.37 -3.56
N ARG A 159 -13.49 11.30 -4.89
CA ARG A 159 -14.22 10.31 -5.70
C ARG A 159 -14.02 8.85 -5.24
N ARG A 160 -12.87 8.53 -4.62
CA ARG A 160 -12.53 7.20 -4.12
C ARG A 160 -12.81 7.01 -2.61
N ALA A 161 -13.62 7.88 -1.99
CA ALA A 161 -13.86 7.82 -0.55
C ALA A 161 -14.37 6.45 -0.08
N ASN A 162 -15.28 5.83 -0.82
CA ASN A 162 -15.79 4.49 -0.48
C ASN A 162 -14.71 3.41 -0.51
N PHE A 163 -13.80 3.47 -1.49
CA PHE A 163 -12.64 2.58 -1.53
C PHE A 163 -11.76 2.75 -0.28
N TYR A 164 -11.40 3.99 0.05
CA TYR A 164 -10.59 4.26 1.25
C TYR A 164 -11.32 3.92 2.56
N ARG A 165 -12.65 4.01 2.58
CA ARG A 165 -13.46 3.57 3.73
C ARG A 165 -13.34 2.06 3.94
N THR A 166 -13.41 1.28 2.88
CA THR A 166 -13.18 -0.18 2.92
C THR A 166 -11.75 -0.50 3.36
N GLU A 167 -10.77 0.27 2.88
CA GLU A 167 -9.38 0.05 3.31
C GLU A 167 -9.14 0.47 4.77
N LEU A 168 -9.82 1.50 5.29
CA LEU A 168 -9.78 1.87 6.70
C LEU A 168 -10.40 0.79 7.60
N GLU A 169 -11.54 0.22 7.20
CA GLU A 169 -12.16 -0.94 7.86
C GLU A 169 -11.17 -2.11 7.90
N ASN A 170 -10.59 -2.49 6.76
CA ASN A 170 -9.62 -3.58 6.69
C ASN A 170 -8.34 -3.29 7.47
N PHE A 171 -7.91 -2.04 7.55
CA PHE A 171 -6.74 -1.64 8.33
C PHE A 171 -6.96 -1.84 9.83
N LEU A 172 -8.11 -1.43 10.35
CA LEU A 172 -8.46 -1.63 11.75
C LEU A 172 -8.58 -3.10 12.10
N LEU A 173 -9.20 -3.89 11.21
CA LEU A 173 -9.27 -5.35 11.36
C LEU A 173 -7.89 -5.99 11.34
N LEU A 174 -7.03 -5.61 10.39
CA LEU A 174 -5.64 -6.06 10.31
C LEU A 174 -4.89 -5.78 11.62
N CYS A 175 -5.03 -4.57 12.15
CA CYS A 175 -4.37 -4.19 13.40
C CYS A 175 -4.85 -5.05 14.57
N ARG A 176 -6.15 -5.29 14.69
CA ARG A 176 -6.72 -6.14 15.73
C ARG A 176 -6.29 -7.60 15.59
N GLU A 177 -6.34 -8.15 14.39
CA GLU A 177 -5.96 -9.53 14.09
C GLU A 177 -4.49 -9.82 14.40
N ASN A 178 -3.62 -8.81 14.31
CA ASN A 178 -2.18 -8.93 14.51
C ASN A 178 -1.68 -8.20 15.77
N ASN A 179 -2.57 -7.76 16.65
CA ASN A 179 -2.24 -7.03 17.88
C ASN A 179 -1.32 -5.81 17.64
N LEU A 180 -1.59 -5.05 16.58
CA LEU A 180 -0.84 -3.86 16.19
C LEU A 180 -1.56 -2.58 16.67
N ASP A 181 -0.79 -1.56 17.09
CA ASP A 181 -1.34 -0.24 17.39
C ASP A 181 -1.62 0.54 16.08
N PRO A 182 -2.90 0.83 15.76
CA PRO A 182 -3.27 1.55 14.54
C PRO A 182 -2.62 2.93 14.43
N SER A 183 -2.32 3.56 15.57
CA SER A 183 -1.75 4.92 15.62
C SER A 183 -0.26 4.96 15.25
N SER A 184 0.42 3.82 15.29
CA SER A 184 1.88 3.70 15.09
C SER A 184 2.26 3.30 13.65
N ILE A 185 1.39 2.57 12.95
CA ILE A 185 1.69 1.99 11.63
C ILE A 185 1.85 3.08 10.58
N LYS A 186 2.96 2.99 9.84
CA LYS A 186 3.27 3.89 8.72
C LYS A 186 3.21 3.17 7.38
N GLY A 187 2.86 3.95 6.36
CA GLY A 187 2.75 3.47 5.00
C GLY A 187 2.90 4.62 3.98
N SER A 188 2.43 4.38 2.75
CA SER A 188 2.43 5.39 1.70
C SER A 188 1.36 6.47 1.94
N TYR A 189 1.42 7.54 1.16
CA TYR A 189 0.40 8.61 1.16
C TYR A 189 -1.01 8.14 0.75
N ALA A 190 -1.12 6.93 0.23
CA ALA A 190 -2.39 6.28 -0.14
C ALA A 190 -2.75 5.10 0.78
N GLY A 191 -1.98 4.87 1.86
CA GLY A 191 -2.25 3.84 2.86
C GLY A 191 -1.73 2.44 2.51
N ALA A 192 -0.78 2.32 1.57
CA ALA A 192 -0.13 1.05 1.26
C ALA A 192 0.94 0.70 2.30
N LEU A 193 1.10 -0.58 2.60
CA LEU A 193 1.80 -1.13 3.76
C LEU A 193 2.97 -2.04 3.37
N GLY A 194 4.04 -1.97 4.17
CA GLY A 194 5.17 -2.89 4.11
C GLY A 194 5.99 -2.85 2.83
N LYS A 195 6.94 -3.76 2.68
CA LYS A 195 7.84 -3.83 1.52
C LYS A 195 7.11 -4.05 0.19
N PRO A 196 6.00 -4.83 0.11
CA PRO A 196 5.27 -5.03 -1.13
C PRO A 196 4.21 -3.96 -1.41
N GLN A 197 4.07 -2.94 -0.56
CA GLN A 197 3.06 -1.88 -0.67
C GLN A 197 1.63 -2.41 -0.85
N PHE A 198 1.26 -3.41 -0.06
CA PHE A 198 -0.10 -3.94 -0.04
C PHE A 198 -1.06 -2.94 0.59
N ILE A 199 -2.23 -2.75 -0.03
CA ILE A 199 -3.36 -2.11 0.65
C ILE A 199 -3.89 -3.04 1.73
N SER A 200 -4.60 -2.50 2.72
CA SER A 200 -5.01 -3.26 3.93
C SER A 200 -5.82 -4.51 3.60
N SER A 201 -6.74 -4.42 2.64
CA SER A 201 -7.51 -5.58 2.16
C SER A 201 -6.62 -6.64 1.48
N SER A 202 -5.60 -6.21 0.72
CA SER A 202 -4.64 -7.14 0.11
C SER A 202 -3.76 -7.81 1.16
N TYR A 203 -3.34 -7.08 2.19
CA TYR A 203 -2.59 -7.64 3.31
C TYR A 203 -3.38 -8.78 3.96
N ARG A 204 -4.61 -8.52 4.39
CA ARG A 204 -5.47 -9.53 5.03
C ARG A 204 -5.80 -10.74 4.15
N ASN A 205 -5.88 -10.54 2.83
CA ASN A 205 -6.26 -11.62 1.91
C ASN A 205 -5.08 -12.42 1.37
N TYR A 206 -3.89 -11.83 1.28
CA TYR A 206 -2.77 -12.41 0.52
C TYR A 206 -1.47 -12.51 1.30
N ALA A 207 -1.29 -11.78 2.42
CA ALA A 207 -0.11 -11.97 3.26
C ALA A 207 -0.11 -13.39 3.85
N ILE A 208 1.05 -13.98 3.88
CA ILE A 208 1.29 -15.30 4.46
C ILE A 208 2.54 -15.30 5.32
N ASP A 209 2.48 -16.02 6.41
CA ASP A 209 3.64 -16.44 7.17
C ASP A 209 4.39 -17.51 6.35
N PHE A 210 5.52 -17.14 5.78
CA PHE A 210 6.27 -18.03 4.87
C PHE A 210 7.54 -18.60 5.52
N ASP A 211 7.96 -18.07 6.65
CA ASP A 211 9.03 -18.64 7.49
C ASP A 211 8.50 -19.52 8.63
N GLY A 212 7.23 -19.43 8.98
CA GLY A 212 6.56 -20.32 9.92
C GLY A 212 6.67 -19.83 11.37
N ASP A 213 6.85 -18.53 11.59
CA ASP A 213 6.93 -17.92 12.92
C ASP A 213 5.55 -17.56 13.51
N SER A 214 4.46 -17.88 12.84
CA SER A 214 3.05 -17.62 13.17
C SER A 214 2.61 -16.17 12.95
N TYR A 215 3.39 -15.35 12.25
CA TYR A 215 3.05 -13.97 11.94
C TYR A 215 3.48 -13.60 10.51
N ALA A 216 2.59 -13.01 9.72
CA ALA A 216 2.94 -12.53 8.38
C ALA A 216 3.50 -11.11 8.43
N ASP A 217 4.81 -10.94 8.61
CA ASP A 217 5.49 -9.65 8.72
C ASP A 217 5.94 -9.11 7.36
N LEU A 218 5.17 -8.20 6.78
CA LEU A 218 5.52 -7.54 5.52
C LEU A 218 6.46 -6.34 5.68
N TRP A 219 6.87 -5.99 6.90
CA TRP A 219 7.82 -4.89 7.14
C TRP A 219 9.25 -5.40 7.30
N SER A 220 9.47 -6.46 8.07
CA SER A 220 10.80 -6.93 8.46
C SER A 220 11.19 -8.25 7.80
N SER A 221 10.28 -9.25 7.75
CA SER A 221 10.54 -10.56 7.17
C SER A 221 10.60 -10.53 5.63
N ASN A 222 11.80 -10.74 5.07
CA ASN A 222 11.92 -10.93 3.63
C ASN A 222 11.24 -12.23 3.17
N SER A 223 11.15 -13.23 4.03
CA SER A 223 10.48 -14.50 3.74
C SER A 223 9.01 -14.27 3.45
N ASP A 224 8.31 -13.59 4.35
CA ASP A 224 6.87 -13.33 4.22
C ASP A 224 6.57 -12.39 3.07
N VAL A 225 7.41 -11.38 2.87
CA VAL A 225 7.31 -10.47 1.73
C VAL A 225 7.39 -11.24 0.41
N ILE A 226 8.38 -12.11 0.25
CA ILE A 226 8.59 -12.91 -0.96
C ILE A 226 7.42 -13.88 -1.16
N GLY A 227 7.05 -14.61 -0.11
CA GLY A 227 5.92 -15.54 -0.13
C GLY A 227 4.60 -14.85 -0.45
N SER A 228 4.34 -13.70 0.18
CA SER A 228 3.09 -12.94 0.00
C SER A 228 2.97 -12.33 -1.39
N VAL A 229 4.05 -11.80 -1.97
CA VAL A 229 4.05 -11.33 -3.37
C VAL A 229 3.76 -12.48 -4.34
N ALA A 230 4.38 -13.62 -4.14
CA ALA A 230 4.14 -14.80 -4.97
C ALA A 230 2.70 -15.33 -4.83
N ASN A 231 2.19 -15.42 -3.59
CA ASN A 231 0.81 -15.79 -3.29
C ASN A 231 -0.20 -14.83 -3.92
N TYR A 232 0.03 -13.52 -3.83
CA TYR A 232 -0.81 -12.50 -4.46
C TYR A 232 -0.92 -12.74 -5.97
N LEU A 233 0.20 -12.90 -6.67
CA LEU A 233 0.20 -13.15 -8.10
C LEU A 233 -0.50 -14.47 -8.45
N LYS A 234 -0.22 -15.54 -7.72
CA LYS A 234 -0.84 -16.86 -7.92
C LYS A 234 -2.35 -16.79 -7.78
N ARG A 235 -2.84 -16.17 -6.70
CA ARG A 235 -4.29 -16.05 -6.44
C ARG A 235 -4.99 -15.09 -7.39
N ASN A 236 -4.25 -14.17 -8.03
CA ASN A 236 -4.77 -13.29 -9.07
C ASN A 236 -4.56 -13.82 -10.50
N GLY A 237 -4.30 -15.10 -10.65
CA GLY A 237 -4.35 -15.76 -11.96
C GLY A 237 -3.00 -15.96 -12.65
N TRP A 238 -1.88 -15.77 -11.92
CA TRP A 238 -0.56 -16.13 -12.46
C TRP A 238 -0.53 -17.60 -12.85
N LYS A 239 -0.04 -17.89 -14.05
CA LYS A 239 0.15 -19.24 -14.57
C LYS A 239 1.65 -19.51 -14.70
N ARG A 240 2.10 -20.63 -14.14
CA ARG A 240 3.47 -21.10 -14.33
C ARG A 240 3.74 -21.24 -15.84
N ASP A 241 4.90 -20.80 -16.27
CA ASP A 241 5.35 -20.82 -17.65
C ASP A 241 4.42 -20.11 -18.66
N GLY A 242 3.51 -19.28 -18.12
CA GLY A 242 2.65 -18.41 -18.93
C GLY A 242 3.45 -17.31 -19.61
N LEU A 243 3.01 -16.90 -20.78
CA LEU A 243 3.59 -15.78 -21.51
C LEU A 243 3.43 -14.49 -20.71
N ILE A 244 4.53 -13.81 -20.38
CA ILE A 244 4.54 -12.56 -19.62
C ILE A 244 4.45 -11.35 -20.54
N LEU A 245 5.17 -11.40 -21.66
CA LEU A 245 5.26 -10.33 -22.65
C LEU A 245 5.36 -10.94 -24.05
N THR A 246 4.73 -10.28 -25.01
CA THR A 246 4.90 -10.58 -26.43
C THR A 246 4.96 -9.27 -27.20
N ASP A 247 5.79 -9.22 -28.22
CA ASP A 247 5.79 -8.11 -29.17
C ASP A 247 4.58 -8.24 -30.09
N ILE A 248 3.88 -7.13 -30.26
CA ILE A 248 2.71 -7.04 -31.15
C ILE A 248 3.04 -5.98 -32.21
N GLU A 249 3.08 -6.40 -33.48
CA GLU A 249 3.07 -5.48 -34.61
C GLU A 249 1.64 -5.11 -34.97
N ILE A 250 1.24 -3.90 -34.65
CA ILE A 250 -0.08 -3.40 -35.06
C ILE A 250 0.07 -2.74 -36.43
N ARG A 251 -0.24 -3.46 -37.48
CA ARG A 251 -0.27 -2.93 -38.84
C ARG A 251 -1.50 -2.03 -39.04
N ASN A 252 -1.29 -0.74 -38.92
CA ASN A 252 -2.14 0.38 -39.42
C ASN A 252 -3.68 0.25 -39.30
N ASN A 253 -4.21 -0.21 -38.19
CA ASN A 253 -5.66 -0.26 -38.04
C ASN A 253 -6.18 0.35 -36.73
N LYS A 254 -6.44 1.67 -36.77
CA LYS A 254 -7.01 2.40 -35.63
C LYS A 254 -8.31 1.76 -35.12
N LYS A 255 -9.17 1.23 -36.02
CA LYS A 255 -10.41 0.53 -35.63
C LYS A 255 -10.14 -0.74 -34.81
N THR A 256 -9.07 -1.46 -35.13
CA THR A 256 -8.66 -2.65 -34.39
C THR A 256 -8.13 -2.26 -33.00
N LEU A 257 -7.30 -1.22 -32.92
CA LEU A 257 -6.84 -0.67 -31.63
C LEU A 257 -8.00 -0.22 -30.73
N ASP A 258 -8.99 0.49 -31.29
CA ASP A 258 -10.15 0.94 -30.55
C ASP A 258 -11.03 -0.23 -30.04
N LYS A 259 -11.12 -1.32 -30.81
CA LYS A 259 -11.79 -2.56 -30.36
C LYS A 259 -11.04 -3.27 -29.24
N LEU A 260 -9.71 -3.23 -29.27
CA LEU A 260 -8.85 -3.90 -28.31
C LEU A 260 -8.67 -3.07 -27.02
N SER A 261 -8.71 -1.74 -27.12
CA SER A 261 -8.57 -0.81 -26.01
C SER A 261 -9.89 -0.63 -25.24
N LYS A 262 -10.40 -1.68 -24.62
CA LYS A 262 -11.52 -1.52 -23.66
C LYS A 262 -11.03 -0.76 -22.43
N LYS A 263 -11.88 0.13 -21.89
CA LYS A 263 -11.62 0.85 -20.62
C LYS A 263 -11.71 -0.08 -19.41
N THR A 264 -10.95 -1.16 -19.41
CA THR A 264 -10.91 -2.15 -18.34
C THR A 264 -9.47 -2.61 -18.10
N TYR A 265 -9.11 -2.77 -16.82
CA TYR A 265 -7.83 -3.37 -16.43
C TYR A 265 -7.88 -4.90 -16.34
N LYS A 266 -9.06 -5.50 -16.49
CA LYS A 266 -9.19 -6.97 -16.49
C LYS A 266 -8.87 -7.50 -17.88
N PRO A 267 -8.01 -8.52 -18.00
CA PRO A 267 -7.81 -9.22 -19.26
C PRO A 267 -9.15 -9.74 -19.79
N HIS A 268 -9.48 -9.44 -21.02
CA HIS A 268 -10.78 -9.77 -21.63
C HIS A 268 -10.70 -10.51 -22.95
N THR A 269 -9.50 -10.63 -23.52
CA THR A 269 -9.26 -11.28 -24.81
C THR A 269 -8.08 -12.24 -24.67
N LYS A 270 -8.24 -13.48 -25.15
CA LYS A 270 -7.18 -14.48 -25.14
C LYS A 270 -6.14 -14.17 -26.19
N TYR A 271 -4.87 -14.49 -25.94
CA TYR A 271 -3.78 -14.27 -26.90
C TYR A 271 -4.05 -14.89 -28.27
N GLN A 272 -4.61 -16.12 -28.32
CA GLN A 272 -4.98 -16.78 -29.57
C GLN A 272 -6.01 -16.00 -30.41
N GLU A 273 -6.84 -15.18 -29.79
CA GLU A 273 -7.79 -14.32 -30.52
C GLU A 273 -7.07 -13.17 -31.22
N TYR A 274 -6.02 -12.60 -30.60
CA TYR A 274 -5.16 -11.60 -31.23
C TYR A 274 -4.42 -12.20 -32.44
N VAL A 275 -3.86 -13.41 -32.29
CA VAL A 275 -3.18 -14.13 -33.37
C VAL A 275 -4.14 -14.36 -34.56
N ARG A 276 -5.40 -14.75 -34.31
CA ARG A 276 -6.42 -14.93 -35.36
C ARG A 276 -6.83 -13.63 -36.06
N MET A 277 -6.61 -12.49 -35.40
CA MET A 277 -6.89 -11.16 -35.97
C MET A 277 -5.69 -10.61 -36.77
N ASN A 278 -4.63 -11.39 -36.96
CA ASN A 278 -3.36 -10.96 -37.58
C ASN A 278 -2.74 -9.73 -36.90
N ILE A 279 -2.78 -9.73 -35.59
CA ILE A 279 -2.18 -8.71 -34.72
C ILE A 279 -1.02 -9.32 -33.98
#